data_202c81fd2d00e819d8b1f042fb70d38c
#
_entry.id   202c81fd2d00e819d8b1f042fb70d38c
#
_cell.length_a   1.000
_cell.length_b   1.000
_cell.length_c   1.000
_cell.angle_alpha   90.00
_cell.angle_beta   90.00
_cell.angle_gamma   90.00
#
_symmetry.space_group_name_H-M   'P 1'
#
loop_
_entity.id
_entity.type
_entity.pdbx_description
1 polymer ?
#
loop_
_entity_poly.entity_id
_entity_poly.type
_entity_poly.pdbx_seq_one_letter_code
_entity_poly.pdbx_strand_id
1 'polypeptide(L)'
;MEKKHLDWANLGFGYIKTDKRFVANYKDGAWDNGVITEDDKVVISECAGVLQYAQTCFEGMKAYTTEDGKIVIFRPDLNAQRMEDSARRLEMPVFPKEKFIQAVNDVVKANEAWVPPYGSGATLYIRPYMFGSNPVIGVKPADEYQFRILVTPVGPYFKGGAKPITIKVSDFDRAAPHGTGHIKAGLNYAMSLHAIVTAHEEGFAENMYLDAATRTKVEETGGANFIFITKDGKLVTPKSDSILPSITRRSIMYVAEKYLGMEVEHREVYFDEVKDFAECGLCGTAAVISPVGKIVNHGEEINFPSGMEEMGPTIKKIYDTLTGIQQGKIEAPEGWIYEVK
;
A
#
# COMPACT_ATOMS: atom_id res chain seq x y z
N MET A 1 22.73 8.51 15.00
CA MET A 1 23.40 7.22 14.74
C MET A 1 23.99 7.24 13.32
N GLU A 2 25.16 6.66 13.08
CA GLU A 2 25.74 6.58 11.75
C GLU A 2 24.87 5.69 10.86
N LYS A 3 24.61 6.15 9.61
CA LYS A 3 23.79 5.42 8.66
C LYS A 3 24.56 4.25 8.05
N LYS A 4 23.87 3.19 7.65
CA LYS A 4 24.47 2.05 6.93
C LYS A 4 25.02 2.52 5.58
N HIS A 5 26.18 1.97 5.17
CA HIS A 5 26.80 2.27 3.88
C HIS A 5 26.09 1.48 2.78
N LEU A 6 25.07 2.08 2.16
CA LEU A 6 24.31 1.52 1.05
C LEU A 6 24.27 2.51 -0.12
N ASP A 7 24.16 2.00 -1.32
CA ASP A 7 23.85 2.82 -2.50
C ASP A 7 22.34 3.11 -2.53
N TRP A 8 21.92 4.08 -1.70
CA TRP A 8 20.52 4.41 -1.46
C TRP A 8 19.72 4.74 -2.74
N ALA A 9 20.37 5.45 -3.67
CA ALA A 9 19.72 5.87 -4.92
C ALA A 9 19.44 4.70 -5.87
N ASN A 10 20.22 3.63 -5.76
CA ASN A 10 20.12 2.45 -6.63
C ASN A 10 19.44 1.23 -5.96
N LEU A 11 18.96 1.37 -4.74
CA LEU A 11 18.16 0.32 -4.13
C LEU A 11 16.93 0.02 -4.99
N GLY A 12 16.56 -1.27 -5.07
CA GLY A 12 15.27 -1.71 -5.60
C GLY A 12 14.20 -1.78 -4.51
N PHE A 13 13.10 -2.47 -4.82
CA PHE A 13 12.05 -2.81 -3.84
C PHE A 13 12.20 -4.24 -3.29
N GLY A 14 13.41 -4.79 -3.34
CA GLY A 14 13.75 -6.10 -2.80
C GLY A 14 13.99 -6.07 -1.30
N TYR A 15 13.79 -7.22 -0.64
CA TYR A 15 14.06 -7.36 0.79
C TYR A 15 15.56 -7.28 1.09
N ILE A 16 15.93 -6.37 1.97
CA ILE A 16 17.26 -6.27 2.59
C ILE A 16 17.07 -6.51 4.08
N LYS A 17 17.76 -7.50 4.62
CA LYS A 17 17.68 -7.82 6.04
C LYS A 17 18.25 -6.69 6.90
N THR A 18 17.43 -6.17 7.80
CA THR A 18 17.82 -5.18 8.81
C THR A 18 18.14 -5.84 10.16
N ASP A 19 18.63 -5.07 11.11
CA ASP A 19 19.15 -5.62 12.37
C ASP A 19 18.03 -6.11 13.30
N LYS A 20 16.89 -5.41 13.36
CA LYS A 20 15.84 -5.65 14.36
C LYS A 20 14.45 -5.79 13.74
N ARG A 21 13.59 -6.52 14.44
CA ARG A 21 12.16 -6.65 14.17
C ARG A 21 11.37 -6.64 15.47
N PHE A 22 10.06 -6.37 15.39
CA PHE A 22 9.14 -6.49 16.51
C PHE A 22 8.37 -7.80 16.40
N VAL A 23 8.14 -8.47 17.53
CA VAL A 23 7.35 -9.71 17.62
C VAL A 23 6.47 -9.66 18.87
N ALA A 24 5.17 -9.87 18.71
CA ALA A 24 4.23 -10.09 19.80
C ALA A 24 3.42 -11.36 19.54
N ASN A 25 3.04 -12.07 20.61
CA ASN A 25 2.26 -13.28 20.53
C ASN A 25 0.90 -13.10 21.22
N TYR A 26 -0.13 -13.69 20.61
CA TYR A 26 -1.45 -13.82 21.21
C TYR A 26 -1.66 -15.27 21.65
N LYS A 27 -1.93 -15.42 22.92
CA LYS A 27 -2.19 -16.71 23.55
C LYS A 27 -3.09 -16.53 24.76
N ASP A 28 -3.91 -17.53 25.06
CA ASP A 28 -4.82 -17.54 26.22
C ASP A 28 -5.70 -16.27 26.32
N GLY A 29 -6.14 -15.75 25.14
CA GLY A 29 -7.04 -14.62 25.05
C GLY A 29 -6.39 -13.23 25.13
N ALA A 30 -5.05 -13.12 25.15
CA ALA A 30 -4.35 -11.85 25.31
C ALA A 30 -3.08 -11.73 24.45
N TRP A 31 -2.77 -10.50 24.03
CA TRP A 31 -1.47 -10.14 23.47
C TRP A 31 -0.45 -9.91 24.59
N ASP A 32 0.75 -10.47 24.43
CA ASP A 32 1.90 -10.08 25.25
C ASP A 32 2.35 -8.63 24.96
N ASN A 33 3.40 -8.17 25.62
CA ASN A 33 3.92 -6.82 25.42
C ASN A 33 4.77 -6.68 24.15
N GLY A 34 5.10 -7.80 23.51
CA GLY A 34 6.02 -7.83 22.38
C GLY A 34 7.46 -7.52 22.75
N VAL A 35 8.36 -7.83 21.83
CA VAL A 35 9.80 -7.61 22.00
C VAL A 35 10.44 -7.16 20.70
N ILE A 36 11.51 -6.36 20.81
CA ILE A 36 12.44 -6.10 19.70
C ILE A 36 13.50 -7.19 19.70
N THR A 37 13.67 -7.89 18.58
CA THR A 37 14.60 -9.03 18.45
C THR A 37 15.40 -8.97 17.15
N GLU A 38 16.51 -9.68 17.09
CA GLU A 38 17.32 -9.91 15.88
C GLU A 38 16.87 -11.16 15.10
N ASP A 39 16.10 -12.03 15.76
CA ASP A 39 15.65 -13.29 15.17
C ASP A 39 14.61 -13.03 14.07
N ASP A 40 14.98 -13.33 12.83
CA ASP A 40 14.16 -13.19 11.64
C ASP A 40 13.39 -14.46 11.25
N LYS A 41 13.52 -15.52 12.07
CA LYS A 41 12.85 -16.80 11.78
C LYS A 41 11.42 -16.80 12.31
N VAL A 42 10.58 -17.49 11.57
CA VAL A 42 9.22 -17.86 12.00
C VAL A 42 9.20 -19.38 12.09
N VAL A 43 9.07 -19.90 13.31
CA VAL A 43 8.96 -21.34 13.53
C VAL A 43 7.52 -21.64 13.93
N ILE A 44 6.81 -22.37 13.09
CA ILE A 44 5.39 -22.73 13.26
C ILE A 44 5.17 -24.18 12.86
N SER A 45 4.04 -24.76 13.28
CA SER A 45 3.60 -26.08 12.81
C SER A 45 3.31 -26.08 11.32
N GLU A 46 3.55 -27.20 10.62
CA GLU A 46 3.08 -27.41 9.25
C GLU A 46 1.54 -27.27 9.13
N CYS A 47 0.80 -27.51 10.21
CA CYS A 47 -0.64 -27.33 10.28
C CYS A 47 -1.07 -25.94 10.75
N ALA A 48 -0.17 -24.95 10.81
CA ALA A 48 -0.53 -23.60 11.22
C ALA A 48 -1.63 -23.00 10.33
N GLY A 49 -2.58 -22.26 10.91
CA GLY A 49 -3.72 -21.67 10.20
C GLY A 49 -3.33 -20.79 9.02
N VAL A 50 -2.18 -20.11 9.11
CA VAL A 50 -1.66 -19.32 7.99
C VAL A 50 -1.25 -20.19 6.79
N LEU A 51 -0.68 -21.37 7.02
CA LEU A 51 -0.25 -22.27 5.94
C LEU A 51 -1.43 -23.04 5.33
N GLN A 52 -2.42 -23.40 6.13
CA GLN A 52 -3.55 -24.20 5.67
C GLN A 52 -4.66 -23.35 5.04
N TYR A 53 -4.96 -22.18 5.61
CA TYR A 53 -6.13 -21.37 5.24
C TYR A 53 -5.83 -19.92 4.96
N ALA A 54 -4.55 -19.55 4.78
CA ALA A 54 -4.11 -18.19 4.52
C ALA A 54 -4.68 -17.15 5.53
N GLN A 55 -4.85 -17.55 6.80
CA GLN A 55 -5.35 -16.66 7.85
C GLN A 55 -4.25 -15.68 8.25
N THR A 56 -4.11 -14.62 7.46
CA THR A 56 -3.09 -13.56 7.62
C THR A 56 -3.56 -12.25 7.03
N CYS A 57 -3.18 -11.16 7.67
CA CYS A 57 -3.31 -9.80 7.14
C CYS A 57 -2.01 -9.02 7.36
N PHE A 58 -1.83 -7.94 6.61
CA PHE A 58 -0.60 -7.16 6.66
C PHE A 58 -0.84 -5.68 6.37
N GLU A 59 0.15 -4.86 6.69
CA GLU A 59 0.17 -3.45 6.38
C GLU A 59 1.47 -3.04 5.68
N GLY A 60 1.47 -1.85 5.11
CA GLY A 60 2.64 -1.24 4.49
C GLY A 60 2.63 0.26 4.68
N MET A 61 3.71 0.79 5.23
CA MET A 61 3.95 2.22 5.39
C MET A 61 5.43 2.53 5.24
N LYS A 62 5.79 3.80 5.28
CA LYS A 62 7.17 4.25 5.09
C LYS A 62 7.58 5.21 6.18
N ALA A 63 8.85 5.12 6.59
CA ALA A 63 9.51 6.16 7.35
C ALA A 63 10.44 6.96 6.43
N TYR A 64 10.49 8.27 6.68
CA TYR A 64 11.23 9.27 5.92
C TYR A 64 12.18 10.03 6.85
N THR A 65 13.33 10.45 6.34
CA THR A 65 14.16 11.45 6.98
C THR A 65 13.80 12.83 6.42
N THR A 66 13.45 13.78 7.28
CA THR A 66 13.18 15.18 6.93
C THR A 66 14.46 15.97 6.77
N GLU A 67 14.38 17.19 6.24
CA GLU A 67 15.54 18.08 6.04
C GLU A 67 16.26 18.42 7.35
N ASP A 68 15.52 18.58 8.45
CA ASP A 68 16.07 18.80 9.79
C ASP A 68 16.53 17.51 10.49
N GLY A 69 16.58 16.40 9.77
CA GLY A 69 17.13 15.12 10.24
C GLY A 69 16.21 14.29 11.12
N LYS A 70 14.96 14.68 11.30
CA LYS A 70 13.96 13.88 12.01
C LYS A 70 13.54 12.67 11.19
N ILE A 71 13.14 11.62 11.88
CA ILE A 71 12.50 10.45 11.25
C ILE A 71 11.01 10.55 11.48
N VAL A 72 10.24 10.50 10.39
CA VAL A 72 8.79 10.64 10.44
C VAL A 72 8.09 9.50 9.68
N ILE A 73 6.88 9.18 10.13
CA ILE A 73 6.00 8.18 9.52
C ILE A 73 4.69 8.86 9.13
N PHE A 74 4.20 8.54 7.95
CA PHE A 74 2.98 9.15 7.40
C PHE A 74 1.76 8.33 7.79
N ARG A 75 0.83 8.93 8.56
CA ARG A 75 -0.49 8.42 8.95
C ARG A 75 -0.52 6.98 9.47
N PRO A 76 0.35 6.60 10.42
CA PRO A 76 0.37 5.24 10.97
C PRO A 76 -0.92 4.86 11.71
N ASP A 77 -1.68 5.85 12.17
CA ASP A 77 -3.00 5.69 12.79
C ASP A 77 -4.02 5.03 11.87
N LEU A 78 -4.00 5.37 10.58
CA LEU A 78 -4.89 4.75 9.59
C LEU A 78 -4.43 3.35 9.21
N ASN A 79 -3.13 3.08 9.21
CA ASN A 79 -2.63 1.70 9.03
C ASN A 79 -3.05 0.83 10.22
N ALA A 80 -2.94 1.34 11.45
CA ALA A 80 -3.40 0.63 12.64
C ALA A 80 -4.89 0.30 12.55
N GLN A 81 -5.73 1.29 12.20
CA GLN A 81 -7.17 1.08 12.04
C GLN A 81 -7.48 0.03 10.96
N ARG A 82 -6.84 0.12 9.79
CA ARG A 82 -7.09 -0.83 8.69
C ARG A 82 -6.59 -2.25 9.04
N MET A 83 -5.52 -2.38 9.84
CA MET A 83 -5.08 -3.65 10.40
C MET A 83 -6.15 -4.26 11.31
N GLU A 84 -6.78 -3.45 12.17
CA GLU A 84 -7.89 -3.89 13.00
C GLU A 84 -9.07 -4.36 12.15
N ASP A 85 -9.48 -3.58 11.13
CA ASP A 85 -10.58 -3.90 10.24
C ASP A 85 -10.32 -5.23 9.49
N SER A 86 -9.09 -5.42 9.00
CA SER A 86 -8.66 -6.66 8.34
C SER A 86 -8.69 -7.86 9.30
N ALA A 87 -8.20 -7.68 10.53
CA ALA A 87 -8.18 -8.72 11.55
C ALA A 87 -9.61 -9.16 11.90
N ARG A 88 -10.51 -8.21 12.18
CA ARG A 88 -11.93 -8.50 12.48
C ARG A 88 -12.61 -9.29 11.38
N ARG A 89 -12.39 -8.91 10.10
CA ARG A 89 -13.00 -9.61 8.95
C ARG A 89 -12.50 -11.05 8.78
N LEU A 90 -11.29 -11.35 9.25
CA LEU A 90 -10.67 -12.69 9.19
C LEU A 90 -10.82 -13.47 10.51
N GLU A 91 -11.68 -13.02 11.43
CA GLU A 91 -11.86 -13.64 12.76
C GLU A 91 -10.53 -13.78 13.53
N MET A 92 -9.67 -12.76 13.44
CA MET A 92 -8.39 -12.68 14.13
C MET A 92 -8.49 -11.69 15.31
N PRO A 93 -7.72 -11.89 16.40
CA PRO A 93 -7.72 -10.93 17.50
C PRO A 93 -7.15 -9.59 17.06
N VAL A 94 -7.80 -8.51 17.47
CA VAL A 94 -7.33 -7.15 17.20
C VAL A 94 -6.03 -6.88 17.94
N PHE A 95 -5.01 -6.40 17.22
CA PHE A 95 -3.82 -5.82 17.85
C PHE A 95 -4.12 -4.33 18.12
N PRO A 96 -4.08 -3.87 19.40
CA PRO A 96 -4.56 -2.53 19.76
C PRO A 96 -3.81 -1.42 19.04
N LYS A 97 -4.53 -0.40 18.57
CA LYS A 97 -4.00 0.72 17.78
C LYS A 97 -2.81 1.42 18.44
N GLU A 98 -2.89 1.71 19.73
CA GLU A 98 -1.82 2.37 20.47
C GLU A 98 -0.57 1.48 20.55
N LYS A 99 -0.74 0.17 20.79
CA LYS A 99 0.36 -0.81 20.77
C LYS A 99 0.96 -0.94 19.36
N PHE A 100 0.14 -0.88 18.32
CA PHE A 100 0.61 -0.90 16.92
C PHE A 100 1.52 0.29 16.63
N ILE A 101 1.07 1.51 16.97
CA ILE A 101 1.85 2.74 16.73
C ILE A 101 3.15 2.71 17.53
N GLN A 102 3.10 2.28 18.79
CA GLN A 102 4.30 2.13 19.62
C GLN A 102 5.27 1.10 19.05
N ALA A 103 4.78 -0.06 18.62
CA ALA A 103 5.62 -1.11 18.02
C ALA A 103 6.29 -0.63 16.71
N VAL A 104 5.57 0.14 15.90
CA VAL A 104 6.13 0.77 14.69
C VAL A 104 7.21 1.79 15.06
N ASN A 105 6.98 2.64 16.06
CA ASN A 105 7.99 3.56 16.59
C ASN A 105 9.26 2.81 17.02
N ASP A 106 9.10 1.80 17.86
CA ASP A 106 10.21 1.07 18.48
C ASP A 106 11.06 0.31 17.45
N VAL A 107 10.41 -0.33 16.45
CA VAL A 107 11.15 -1.05 15.42
C VAL A 107 11.90 -0.10 14.48
N VAL A 108 11.34 1.07 14.15
CA VAL A 108 12.01 2.08 13.33
C VAL A 108 13.18 2.67 14.12
N LYS A 109 12.97 3.02 15.39
CA LYS A 109 14.02 3.53 16.28
C LYS A 109 15.17 2.53 16.43
N ALA A 110 14.86 1.25 16.65
CA ALA A 110 15.85 0.18 16.77
C ALA A 110 16.65 -0.07 15.46
N ASN A 111 16.12 0.40 14.30
CA ASN A 111 16.77 0.33 13.00
C ASN A 111 17.11 1.72 12.44
N GLU A 112 17.33 2.73 13.27
CA GLU A 112 17.58 4.11 12.85
C GLU A 112 18.71 4.24 11.83
N ALA A 113 19.76 3.41 11.94
CA ALA A 113 20.85 3.35 10.99
C ALA A 113 20.45 2.93 9.57
N TRP A 114 19.33 2.24 9.44
CA TRP A 114 18.76 1.75 8.18
C TRP A 114 17.76 2.69 7.54
N VAL A 115 17.37 3.77 8.23
CA VAL A 115 16.50 4.80 7.63
C VAL A 115 17.34 5.61 6.64
N PRO A 116 16.96 5.66 5.35
CA PRO A 116 17.72 6.38 4.34
C PRO A 116 17.90 7.87 4.67
N PRO A 117 19.03 8.49 4.31
CA PRO A 117 19.25 9.91 4.55
C PRO A 117 18.32 10.78 3.69
N TYR A 118 18.04 11.99 4.18
CA TYR A 118 17.28 12.99 3.41
C TYR A 118 17.92 13.23 2.03
N GLY A 119 17.10 13.43 1.02
CA GLY A 119 17.55 13.71 -0.35
C GLY A 119 17.99 12.48 -1.16
N SER A 120 18.10 11.30 -0.54
CA SER A 120 18.47 10.06 -1.27
C SER A 120 17.40 9.52 -2.20
N GLY A 121 16.14 9.97 -2.04
CA GLY A 121 14.96 9.40 -2.71
C GLY A 121 14.51 8.05 -2.16
N ALA A 122 15.35 7.39 -1.35
CA ALA A 122 15.03 6.13 -0.69
C ALA A 122 14.21 6.35 0.60
N THR A 123 13.54 5.30 1.06
CA THR A 123 12.71 5.31 2.28
C THR A 123 12.88 4.01 3.04
N LEU A 124 12.55 3.99 4.33
CA LEU A 124 12.44 2.73 5.06
C LEU A 124 11.00 2.21 4.95
N TYR A 125 10.83 1.09 4.27
CA TYR A 125 9.54 0.40 4.18
C TYR A 125 9.30 -0.42 5.45
N ILE A 126 8.09 -0.29 6.02
CA ILE A 126 7.68 -0.94 7.25
C ILE A 126 6.55 -1.91 6.91
N ARG A 127 6.72 -3.19 7.28
CA ARG A 127 5.77 -4.27 7.02
C ARG A 127 5.26 -4.89 8.33
N PRO A 128 4.19 -4.35 8.93
CA PRO A 128 3.43 -5.07 9.94
C PRO A 128 2.65 -6.23 9.30
N TYR A 129 2.60 -7.37 9.97
CA TYR A 129 1.76 -8.49 9.54
C TYR A 129 1.37 -9.36 10.74
N MET A 130 0.25 -10.05 10.60
CA MET A 130 -0.31 -10.91 11.63
C MET A 130 -0.82 -12.20 11.01
N PHE A 131 -0.67 -13.32 11.71
CA PHE A 131 -1.07 -14.62 11.19
C PHE A 131 -1.41 -15.62 12.30
N GLY A 132 -2.30 -16.60 11.98
CA GLY A 132 -2.60 -17.74 12.84
C GLY A 132 -1.44 -18.71 12.89
N SER A 133 -0.94 -19.00 14.09
CA SER A 133 0.33 -19.71 14.31
C SER A 133 0.19 -21.14 14.86
N ASN A 134 -0.92 -21.46 15.54
CA ASN A 134 -1.12 -22.81 16.09
C ASN A 134 -1.67 -23.80 15.03
N PRO A 135 -1.53 -25.12 15.30
CA PRO A 135 -2.07 -26.16 14.43
C PRO A 135 -3.59 -26.10 14.29
N VAL A 136 -4.10 -26.11 13.03
CA VAL A 136 -5.52 -26.10 12.69
C VAL A 136 -5.76 -27.01 11.47
N ILE A 137 -6.52 -28.10 11.61
CA ILE A 137 -6.92 -28.95 10.47
C ILE A 137 -8.35 -28.67 10.02
N GLY A 138 -9.28 -28.54 10.95
CA GLY A 138 -10.65 -28.11 10.62
C GLY A 138 -10.69 -26.62 10.24
N VAL A 139 -11.58 -26.24 9.32
CA VAL A 139 -11.76 -24.83 8.93
C VAL A 139 -12.35 -24.05 10.11
N LYS A 140 -11.52 -23.39 10.87
CA LYS A 140 -11.87 -22.53 12.01
C LYS A 140 -10.77 -21.48 12.20
N PRO A 141 -11.04 -20.37 12.92
CA PRO A 141 -9.99 -19.45 13.34
C PRO A 141 -8.91 -20.17 14.17
N ALA A 142 -7.68 -19.69 14.08
CA ALA A 142 -6.61 -20.11 14.99
C ALA A 142 -6.92 -19.67 16.43
N ASP A 143 -6.26 -20.30 17.41
CA ASP A 143 -6.37 -19.94 18.82
C ASP A 143 -5.16 -19.10 19.28
N GLU A 144 -4.03 -19.22 18.56
CA GLU A 144 -2.80 -18.46 18.81
C GLU A 144 -2.38 -17.71 17.55
N TYR A 145 -1.80 -16.51 17.73
CA TYR A 145 -1.37 -15.64 16.63
C TYR A 145 -0.03 -14.99 16.93
N GLN A 146 0.68 -14.60 15.87
CA GLN A 146 1.82 -13.70 15.98
C GLN A 146 1.51 -12.40 15.22
N PHE A 147 1.91 -11.29 15.84
CA PHE A 147 2.02 -9.99 15.20
C PHE A 147 3.50 -9.62 15.09
N ARG A 148 3.94 -9.29 13.88
CA ARG A 148 5.35 -9.01 13.61
C ARG A 148 5.48 -7.75 12.78
N ILE A 149 6.59 -7.04 12.96
CA ILE A 149 6.96 -5.92 12.08
C ILE A 149 8.40 -6.13 11.63
N LEU A 150 8.61 -6.19 10.32
CA LEU A 150 9.93 -6.07 9.72
C LEU A 150 10.05 -4.73 9.00
N VAL A 151 11.29 -4.26 8.84
CA VAL A 151 11.59 -3.06 8.06
C VAL A 151 12.68 -3.39 7.03
N THR A 152 12.66 -2.69 5.90
CA THR A 152 13.66 -2.82 4.85
C THR A 152 13.85 -1.49 4.12
N PRO A 153 15.07 -1.02 3.87
CA PRO A 153 15.27 0.15 3.04
C PRO A 153 14.92 -0.18 1.59
N VAL A 154 14.19 0.74 0.95
CA VAL A 154 13.80 0.65 -0.45
C VAL A 154 14.20 1.92 -1.19
N GLY A 155 14.61 1.75 -2.43
CA GLY A 155 15.00 2.87 -3.29
C GLY A 155 13.81 3.68 -3.80
N PRO A 156 14.08 4.72 -4.59
CA PRO A 156 13.05 5.42 -5.33
C PRO A 156 12.29 4.42 -6.22
N TYR A 157 10.96 4.45 -6.13
CA TYR A 157 10.15 3.53 -6.93
C TYR A 157 10.39 3.73 -8.43
N PHE A 158 10.54 4.98 -8.84
CA PHE A 158 10.85 5.32 -10.23
C PHE A 158 12.33 5.75 -10.35
N LYS A 159 13.15 4.89 -10.92
CA LYS A 159 14.51 5.26 -11.32
C LYS A 159 14.46 6.14 -12.57
N GLY A 160 14.88 7.40 -12.46
CA GLY A 160 14.90 8.33 -13.61
C GLY A 160 13.57 9.06 -13.87
N GLY A 161 12.65 9.07 -12.89
CA GLY A 161 11.35 9.75 -12.99
C GLY A 161 10.18 8.80 -13.25
N ALA A 162 8.98 9.23 -12.88
CA ALA A 162 7.76 8.47 -13.06
C ALA A 162 7.27 8.56 -14.52
N LYS A 163 7.63 7.59 -15.35
CA LYS A 163 7.08 7.49 -16.70
C LYS A 163 5.72 6.80 -16.69
N PRO A 164 4.78 7.25 -17.55
CA PRO A 164 3.50 6.60 -17.70
C PRO A 164 3.62 5.14 -18.15
N ILE A 165 2.79 4.29 -17.55
CA ILE A 165 2.75 2.86 -17.85
C ILE A 165 1.56 2.51 -18.73
N THR A 166 1.66 1.37 -19.41
CA THR A 166 0.54 0.73 -20.10
C THR A 166 0.03 -0.43 -19.27
N ILE A 167 -1.28 -0.48 -19.08
CA ILE A 167 -1.96 -1.55 -18.33
C ILE A 167 -3.02 -2.22 -19.19
N LYS A 168 -3.43 -3.42 -18.83
CA LYS A 168 -4.54 -4.12 -19.50
C LYS A 168 -5.76 -4.29 -18.60
N VAL A 169 -6.94 -4.42 -19.17
CA VAL A 169 -8.13 -4.87 -18.45
C VAL A 169 -8.02 -6.38 -18.24
N SER A 170 -8.20 -6.83 -17.00
CA SER A 170 -8.13 -8.26 -16.65
C SER A 170 -9.42 -8.98 -16.97
N ASP A 171 -9.31 -10.21 -17.47
CA ASP A 171 -10.43 -11.15 -17.60
C ASP A 171 -10.77 -11.86 -16.28
N PHE A 172 -9.88 -11.75 -15.30
CA PHE A 172 -10.06 -12.34 -13.97
C PHE A 172 -10.64 -11.32 -13.00
N ASP A 173 -11.31 -11.82 -11.97
CA ASP A 173 -11.78 -11.01 -10.86
C ASP A 173 -10.70 -10.88 -9.79
N ARG A 174 -10.62 -9.70 -9.16
CA ARG A 174 -9.72 -9.47 -8.02
C ARG A 174 -10.34 -9.96 -6.71
N ALA A 175 -11.63 -9.77 -6.54
CA ALA A 175 -12.36 -10.12 -5.33
C ALA A 175 -13.85 -10.35 -5.64
N ALA A 176 -14.51 -11.20 -4.86
CA ALA A 176 -15.96 -11.34 -4.90
C ALA A 176 -16.65 -10.05 -4.41
N PRO A 177 -17.88 -9.73 -4.88
CA PRO A 177 -18.59 -8.49 -4.54
C PRO A 177 -18.79 -8.28 -3.03
N HIS A 178 -19.04 -9.35 -2.28
CA HIS A 178 -19.17 -9.35 -0.82
C HIS A 178 -18.07 -10.15 -0.13
N GLY A 179 -16.89 -10.22 -0.77
CA GLY A 179 -15.74 -11.00 -0.31
C GLY A 179 -14.81 -10.22 0.62
N THR A 180 -13.55 -10.30 0.34
CA THR A 180 -12.45 -9.76 1.17
C THR A 180 -11.68 -8.63 0.50
N GLY A 181 -12.16 -8.11 -0.63
CA GLY A 181 -11.45 -7.08 -1.39
C GLY A 181 -11.13 -5.81 -0.61
N HIS A 182 -11.99 -5.45 0.35
CA HIS A 182 -11.86 -4.26 1.18
C HIS A 182 -10.86 -4.40 2.34
N ILE A 183 -10.26 -5.58 2.56
CA ILE A 183 -9.25 -5.80 3.60
C ILE A 183 -7.87 -6.09 3.01
N LYS A 184 -6.82 -5.84 3.81
CA LYS A 184 -5.44 -6.07 3.38
C LYS A 184 -4.96 -7.47 3.78
N ALA A 185 -5.50 -8.49 3.10
CA ALA A 185 -5.25 -9.90 3.35
C ALA A 185 -4.41 -10.54 2.25
N GLY A 186 -3.47 -11.41 2.61
CA GLY A 186 -2.57 -12.08 1.67
C GLY A 186 -3.31 -12.87 0.58
N LEU A 187 -4.47 -13.44 0.89
CA LEU A 187 -5.29 -14.18 -0.06
C LEU A 187 -5.71 -13.36 -1.30
N ASN A 188 -6.00 -12.06 -1.14
CA ASN A 188 -6.35 -11.17 -2.26
C ASN A 188 -5.17 -10.99 -3.23
N TYR A 189 -3.95 -10.96 -2.70
CA TYR A 189 -2.73 -10.81 -3.50
C TYR A 189 -2.35 -12.12 -4.19
N ALA A 190 -2.48 -13.26 -3.50
CA ALA A 190 -2.26 -14.56 -4.09
C ALA A 190 -3.24 -14.82 -5.27
N MET A 191 -4.51 -14.42 -5.14
CA MET A 191 -5.50 -14.51 -6.20
C MET A 191 -5.12 -13.69 -7.45
N SER A 192 -4.44 -12.57 -7.27
CA SER A 192 -4.02 -11.67 -8.35
C SER A 192 -2.74 -12.11 -9.09
N LEU A 193 -1.99 -13.11 -8.57
CA LEU A 193 -0.68 -13.49 -9.13
C LEU A 193 -0.76 -13.97 -10.57
N HIS A 194 -1.74 -14.79 -10.92
CA HIS A 194 -1.87 -15.29 -12.28
C HIS A 194 -2.11 -14.15 -13.29
N ALA A 195 -3.02 -13.25 -12.96
CA ALA A 195 -3.36 -12.12 -13.81
C ALA A 195 -2.15 -11.19 -14.04
N ILE A 196 -1.38 -10.86 -12.97
CA ILE A 196 -0.23 -9.96 -13.13
C ILE A 196 0.93 -10.62 -13.88
N VAL A 197 1.19 -11.91 -13.66
CA VAL A 197 2.23 -12.64 -14.40
C VAL A 197 1.88 -12.67 -15.90
N THR A 198 0.65 -13.02 -16.24
CA THR A 198 0.18 -13.01 -17.63
C THR A 198 0.28 -11.62 -18.26
N ALA A 199 -0.10 -10.56 -17.53
CA ALA A 199 0.04 -9.20 -18.02
C ALA A 199 1.51 -8.82 -18.30
N HIS A 200 2.43 -9.19 -17.42
CA HIS A 200 3.86 -8.94 -17.63
C HIS A 200 4.43 -9.72 -18.82
N GLU A 201 4.02 -10.98 -19.05
CA GLU A 201 4.41 -11.78 -20.20
C GLU A 201 3.92 -11.15 -21.53
N GLU A 202 2.78 -10.46 -21.51
CA GLU A 202 2.23 -9.70 -22.63
C GLU A 202 2.82 -8.29 -22.77
N GLY A 203 3.71 -7.86 -21.84
CA GLY A 203 4.38 -6.55 -21.89
C GLY A 203 3.62 -5.42 -21.18
N PHE A 204 2.56 -5.71 -20.43
CA PHE A 204 1.84 -4.75 -19.62
C PHE A 204 2.44 -4.62 -18.21
N ALA A 205 2.36 -3.43 -17.62
CA ALA A 205 2.92 -3.20 -16.30
C ALA A 205 1.99 -3.62 -15.15
N GLU A 206 0.67 -3.64 -15.38
CA GLU A 206 -0.35 -3.92 -14.36
C GLU A 206 -1.70 -4.28 -15.01
N ASN A 207 -2.66 -4.70 -14.19
CA ASN A 207 -4.03 -4.98 -14.60
C ASN A 207 -5.02 -3.97 -14.00
N MET A 208 -6.03 -3.57 -14.78
CA MET A 208 -7.27 -2.99 -14.27
C MET A 208 -8.27 -4.11 -14.01
N TYR A 209 -8.81 -4.20 -12.81
CA TYR A 209 -9.92 -5.08 -12.51
C TYR A 209 -11.24 -4.34 -12.61
N LEU A 210 -12.24 -5.00 -13.17
CA LEU A 210 -13.62 -4.55 -13.18
C LEU A 210 -14.41 -5.26 -12.07
N ASP A 211 -15.55 -4.70 -11.68
CA ASP A 211 -16.41 -5.31 -10.68
C ASP A 211 -16.84 -6.73 -11.09
N ALA A 212 -16.72 -7.67 -10.16
CA ALA A 212 -16.99 -9.08 -10.43
C ALA A 212 -18.47 -9.41 -10.71
N ALA A 213 -19.40 -8.51 -10.33
CA ALA A 213 -20.83 -8.74 -10.52
C ALA A 213 -21.29 -8.41 -11.95
N THR A 214 -20.84 -7.31 -12.52
CA THR A 214 -21.33 -6.81 -13.81
C THR A 214 -20.26 -6.61 -14.87
N ARG A 215 -18.99 -6.50 -14.45
CA ARG A 215 -17.81 -6.18 -15.28
C ARG A 215 -17.97 -4.87 -16.06
N THR A 216 -18.69 -3.92 -15.49
CA THR A 216 -18.94 -2.61 -16.09
C THR A 216 -18.30 -1.46 -15.32
N LYS A 217 -17.87 -1.68 -14.09
CA LYS A 217 -17.33 -0.64 -13.22
C LYS A 217 -15.86 -0.91 -12.91
N VAL A 218 -15.08 0.16 -12.91
CA VAL A 218 -13.65 0.11 -12.53
C VAL A 218 -13.54 -0.10 -11.03
N GLU A 219 -12.71 -1.05 -10.63
CA GLU A 219 -12.33 -1.24 -9.22
C GLU A 219 -10.91 -0.74 -8.97
N GLU A 220 -9.95 -1.62 -8.85
CA GLU A 220 -8.56 -1.28 -8.57
C GLU A 220 -7.61 -2.22 -9.34
N THR A 221 -6.31 -2.09 -9.14
CA THR A 221 -5.31 -3.05 -9.62
C THR A 221 -5.03 -4.13 -8.57
N GLY A 222 -4.07 -5.01 -8.83
CA GLY A 222 -3.61 -5.98 -7.84
C GLY A 222 -3.04 -5.35 -6.56
N GLY A 223 -2.48 -4.15 -6.64
CA GLY A 223 -1.78 -3.50 -5.53
C GLY A 223 -2.01 -1.99 -5.36
N ALA A 224 -2.81 -1.35 -6.20
CA ALA A 224 -3.01 0.10 -6.19
C ALA A 224 -4.43 0.50 -6.60
N ASN A 225 -4.88 1.68 -6.12
CA ASN A 225 -6.18 2.25 -6.48
C ASN A 225 -6.07 3.21 -7.66
N PHE A 226 -7.15 3.36 -8.43
CA PHE A 226 -7.24 4.33 -9.51
C PHE A 226 -7.58 5.74 -9.02
N ILE A 227 -6.97 6.71 -9.65
CA ILE A 227 -7.38 8.11 -9.68
C ILE A 227 -7.43 8.59 -11.14
N PHE A 228 -8.43 9.38 -11.46
CA PHE A 228 -8.62 9.98 -12.78
C PHE A 228 -8.77 11.49 -12.65
N ILE A 229 -8.37 12.21 -13.69
CA ILE A 229 -8.62 13.65 -13.82
C ILE A 229 -9.54 13.86 -15.00
N THR A 230 -10.65 14.55 -14.79
CA THR A 230 -11.57 14.94 -15.86
C THR A 230 -10.99 16.07 -16.72
N LYS A 231 -11.55 16.30 -17.92
CA LYS A 231 -11.13 17.38 -18.80
C LYS A 231 -11.37 18.78 -18.21
N ASP A 232 -12.32 18.90 -17.28
CA ASP A 232 -12.59 20.13 -16.52
C ASP A 232 -11.84 20.22 -15.18
N GLY A 233 -10.90 19.28 -14.92
CA GLY A 233 -9.94 19.37 -13.83
C GLY A 233 -10.42 18.83 -12.49
N LYS A 234 -11.44 17.98 -12.43
CA LYS A 234 -11.89 17.31 -11.22
C LYS A 234 -11.07 16.04 -10.97
N LEU A 235 -10.88 15.68 -9.70
CA LEU A 235 -10.36 14.37 -9.30
C LEU A 235 -11.53 13.39 -9.15
N VAL A 236 -11.45 12.26 -9.85
CA VAL A 236 -12.43 11.15 -9.73
C VAL A 236 -11.71 9.90 -9.26
N THR A 237 -12.29 9.16 -8.32
CA THR A 237 -11.75 7.87 -7.87
C THR A 237 -12.88 6.86 -7.64
N PRO A 238 -12.69 5.58 -8.04
CA PRO A 238 -13.70 4.56 -7.89
C PRO A 238 -14.10 4.30 -6.44
N LYS A 239 -15.41 4.12 -6.21
CA LYS A 239 -16.00 3.68 -4.95
C LYS A 239 -16.64 2.33 -5.14
N SER A 240 -16.24 1.35 -4.33
CA SER A 240 -16.80 0.00 -4.28
C SER A 240 -16.50 -0.62 -2.92
N ASP A 241 -17.36 -1.53 -2.47
CA ASP A 241 -17.16 -2.28 -1.22
C ASP A 241 -16.11 -3.39 -1.36
N SER A 242 -15.64 -3.67 -2.57
CA SER A 242 -14.56 -4.62 -2.86
C SER A 242 -13.18 -3.96 -3.08
N ILE A 243 -13.08 -2.64 -3.03
CA ILE A 243 -11.82 -1.91 -3.17
C ILE A 243 -11.17 -1.70 -1.80
N LEU A 244 -9.85 -1.93 -1.72
CA LEU A 244 -9.08 -1.62 -0.51
C LEU A 244 -9.19 -0.11 -0.18
N PRO A 245 -9.57 0.27 1.07
CA PRO A 245 -9.61 1.67 1.50
C PRO A 245 -8.19 2.23 1.65
N SER A 246 -7.60 2.67 0.54
CA SER A 246 -6.23 3.16 0.46
C SER A 246 -6.03 4.44 1.27
N ILE A 247 -4.99 4.45 2.11
CA ILE A 247 -4.57 5.63 2.87
C ILE A 247 -4.03 6.70 1.94
N THR A 248 -3.26 6.30 0.93
CA THR A 248 -2.74 7.21 -0.10
C THR A 248 -3.88 7.88 -0.87
N ARG A 249 -4.88 7.11 -1.32
CA ARG A 249 -6.06 7.67 -2.02
C ARG A 249 -6.82 8.67 -1.15
N ARG A 250 -7.09 8.34 0.12
CA ARG A 250 -7.74 9.27 1.08
C ARG A 250 -6.93 10.57 1.23
N SER A 251 -5.60 10.45 1.28
CA SER A 251 -4.72 11.61 1.38
C SER A 251 -4.70 12.43 0.08
N ILE A 252 -4.72 11.77 -1.08
CA ILE A 252 -4.83 12.42 -2.40
C ILE A 252 -6.13 13.21 -2.51
N MET A 253 -7.26 12.63 -2.13
CA MET A 253 -8.56 13.33 -2.15
C MET A 253 -8.51 14.60 -1.29
N TYR A 254 -7.96 14.51 -0.09
CA TYR A 254 -7.80 15.66 0.80
C TYR A 254 -6.85 16.72 0.22
N VAL A 255 -5.70 16.30 -0.32
CA VAL A 255 -4.74 17.21 -0.97
C VAL A 255 -5.37 17.92 -2.16
N ALA A 256 -6.08 17.20 -3.02
CA ALA A 256 -6.78 17.78 -4.17
C ALA A 256 -7.78 18.84 -3.72
N GLU A 257 -8.61 18.55 -2.74
CA GLU A 257 -9.63 19.48 -2.23
C GLU A 257 -9.04 20.66 -1.46
N LYS A 258 -8.17 20.40 -0.47
CA LYS A 258 -7.75 21.42 0.52
C LYS A 258 -6.51 22.20 0.11
N TYR A 259 -5.59 21.60 -0.65
CA TYR A 259 -4.34 22.26 -1.07
C TYR A 259 -4.43 22.79 -2.50
N LEU A 260 -5.18 22.11 -3.37
CA LEU A 260 -5.23 22.46 -4.79
C LEU A 260 -6.59 23.04 -5.23
N GLY A 261 -7.58 23.11 -4.32
CA GLY A 261 -8.90 23.67 -4.59
C GLY A 261 -9.71 22.93 -5.67
N MET A 262 -9.42 21.64 -5.86
CA MET A 262 -10.08 20.81 -6.86
C MET A 262 -11.41 20.25 -6.32
N GLU A 263 -12.38 20.07 -7.23
CA GLU A 263 -13.54 19.24 -6.95
C GLU A 263 -13.14 17.77 -6.94
N VAL A 264 -13.67 17.00 -5.97
CA VAL A 264 -13.34 15.58 -5.78
C VAL A 264 -14.61 14.73 -5.80
N GLU A 265 -14.64 13.74 -6.70
CA GLU A 265 -15.74 12.79 -6.82
C GLU A 265 -15.27 11.38 -6.41
N HIS A 266 -15.81 10.87 -5.31
CA HIS A 266 -15.63 9.49 -4.88
C HIS A 266 -16.92 8.72 -5.17
N ARG A 267 -16.99 8.09 -6.33
CA ARG A 267 -18.20 7.46 -6.89
C ARG A 267 -17.90 6.19 -7.67
N GLU A 268 -18.93 5.47 -8.08
CA GLU A 268 -18.77 4.45 -9.11
C GLU A 268 -18.23 5.08 -10.39
N VAL A 269 -17.27 4.41 -11.03
CA VAL A 269 -16.68 4.80 -12.32
C VAL A 269 -16.98 3.68 -13.31
N TYR A 270 -17.75 3.99 -14.34
CA TYR A 270 -18.04 3.02 -15.38
C TYR A 270 -16.88 2.92 -16.36
N PHE A 271 -16.59 1.71 -16.83
CA PHE A 271 -15.47 1.51 -17.75
C PHE A 271 -15.63 2.32 -19.05
N ASP A 272 -16.85 2.47 -19.55
CA ASP A 272 -17.13 3.22 -20.79
C ASP A 272 -16.78 4.71 -20.70
N GLU A 273 -16.75 5.31 -19.49
CA GLU A 273 -16.36 6.71 -19.28
C GLU A 273 -14.84 6.90 -19.18
N VAL A 274 -14.05 5.83 -19.00
CA VAL A 274 -12.59 5.92 -18.79
C VAL A 274 -11.89 6.66 -19.95
N LYS A 275 -12.36 6.50 -21.17
CA LYS A 275 -11.85 7.19 -22.37
C LYS A 275 -12.06 8.71 -22.36
N ASP A 276 -12.92 9.21 -21.49
CA ASP A 276 -13.26 10.63 -21.40
C ASP A 276 -12.40 11.41 -20.40
N PHE A 277 -11.62 10.72 -19.58
CA PHE A 277 -10.69 11.35 -18.65
C PHE A 277 -9.44 11.91 -19.35
N ALA A 278 -8.88 12.97 -18.77
CA ALA A 278 -7.66 13.61 -19.27
C ALA A 278 -6.38 12.96 -18.76
N GLU A 279 -6.39 12.48 -17.50
CA GLU A 279 -5.23 11.86 -16.87
C GLU A 279 -5.69 10.64 -16.05
N CYS A 280 -4.80 9.65 -15.91
CA CYS A 280 -5.01 8.47 -15.08
C CYS A 280 -3.76 8.16 -14.25
N GLY A 281 -3.95 7.73 -13.02
CA GLY A 281 -2.87 7.30 -12.13
C GLY A 281 -3.30 6.16 -11.22
N LEU A 282 -2.30 5.39 -10.78
CA LEU A 282 -2.43 4.35 -9.76
C LEU A 282 -1.79 4.85 -8.46
N CYS A 283 -2.51 4.81 -7.35
CA CYS A 283 -1.99 5.32 -6.08
C CYS A 283 -1.87 4.23 -5.02
N GLY A 284 -0.77 4.31 -4.26
CA GLY A 284 -0.46 3.38 -3.18
C GLY A 284 0.82 3.77 -2.44
N THR A 285 1.11 3.06 -1.35
CA THR A 285 2.27 3.37 -0.48
C THR A 285 3.61 3.25 -1.21
N ALA A 286 3.75 2.29 -2.12
CA ALA A 286 5.03 2.01 -2.78
C ALA A 286 5.48 3.15 -3.69
N ALA A 287 4.64 3.56 -4.64
CA ALA A 287 4.95 4.55 -5.67
C ALA A 287 4.41 5.95 -5.38
N VAL A 288 3.53 6.10 -4.40
CA VAL A 288 2.65 7.25 -4.17
C VAL A 288 1.64 7.40 -5.32
N ILE A 289 2.08 7.79 -6.51
CA ILE A 289 1.28 7.74 -7.74
C ILE A 289 2.15 7.24 -8.90
N SER A 290 1.68 6.21 -9.60
CA SER A 290 2.21 5.77 -10.90
C SER A 290 1.31 6.30 -12.00
N PRO A 291 1.79 7.13 -12.94
CA PRO A 291 0.97 7.62 -14.04
C PRO A 291 0.64 6.49 -15.02
N VAL A 292 -0.57 6.49 -15.56
CA VAL A 292 -1.03 5.58 -16.60
C VAL A 292 -1.27 6.38 -17.87
N GLY A 293 -0.58 6.04 -18.94
CA GLY A 293 -0.75 6.71 -20.25
C GLY A 293 -1.69 5.97 -21.19
N LYS A 294 -1.82 4.65 -21.00
CA LYS A 294 -2.63 3.79 -21.86
C LYS A 294 -3.27 2.65 -21.10
N ILE A 295 -4.52 2.32 -21.43
CA ILE A 295 -5.21 1.11 -21.02
C ILE A 295 -5.61 0.32 -22.26
N VAL A 296 -5.41 -0.99 -22.24
CA VAL A 296 -5.77 -1.89 -23.35
C VAL A 296 -6.84 -2.87 -22.88
N ASN A 297 -7.93 -2.95 -23.62
CA ASN A 297 -9.02 -3.90 -23.40
C ASN A 297 -9.24 -4.73 -24.67
N HIS A 298 -8.84 -6.00 -24.66
CA HIS A 298 -8.95 -6.92 -25.83
C HIS A 298 -8.46 -6.30 -27.15
N GLY A 299 -7.34 -5.58 -27.11
CA GLY A 299 -6.76 -4.91 -28.27
C GLY A 299 -7.30 -3.51 -28.56
N GLU A 300 -8.38 -3.10 -27.92
CA GLU A 300 -8.85 -1.69 -27.97
C GLU A 300 -8.03 -0.83 -27.03
N GLU A 301 -7.48 0.26 -27.52
CA GLU A 301 -6.62 1.18 -26.76
C GLU A 301 -7.38 2.40 -26.26
N ILE A 302 -7.29 2.69 -24.99
CA ILE A 302 -7.67 3.97 -24.39
C ILE A 302 -6.38 4.73 -24.09
N ASN A 303 -6.13 5.80 -24.86
CA ASN A 303 -4.96 6.65 -24.68
C ASN A 303 -5.39 7.93 -23.96
N PHE A 304 -4.72 8.26 -22.85
CA PHE A 304 -4.99 9.49 -22.13
C PHE A 304 -4.30 10.69 -22.80
N PRO A 305 -4.94 11.88 -22.86
CA PRO A 305 -4.34 13.10 -23.41
C PRO A 305 -3.01 13.50 -22.78
N SER A 306 -2.74 13.11 -21.51
CA SER A 306 -1.45 13.31 -20.83
C SER A 306 -0.29 12.55 -21.48
N GLY A 307 -0.58 11.50 -22.28
CA GLY A 307 0.42 10.79 -23.08
C GLY A 307 1.27 9.80 -22.30
N MET A 308 2.36 9.34 -22.97
CA MET A 308 3.27 8.30 -22.49
C MET A 308 4.66 8.83 -22.07
N GLU A 309 4.92 10.11 -22.21
CA GLU A 309 6.26 10.69 -21.97
C GLU A 309 6.44 11.15 -20.54
N GLU A 310 5.43 11.84 -19.99
CA GLU A 310 5.49 12.44 -18.66
C GLU A 310 4.20 12.20 -17.88
N MET A 311 4.30 12.31 -16.55
CA MET A 311 3.13 12.32 -15.67
C MET A 311 2.24 13.51 -16.04
N GLY A 312 0.92 13.28 -16.12
CA GLY A 312 -0.05 14.32 -16.37
C GLY A 312 0.10 15.49 -15.40
N PRO A 313 -0.07 16.74 -15.84
CA PRO A 313 0.28 17.93 -15.07
C PRO A 313 -0.53 18.07 -13.76
N THR A 314 -1.77 17.61 -13.75
CA THR A 314 -2.61 17.68 -12.55
C THR A 314 -2.21 16.60 -11.54
N ILE A 315 -2.02 15.37 -12.01
CA ILE A 315 -1.52 14.26 -11.18
C ILE A 315 -0.14 14.60 -10.62
N LYS A 316 0.72 15.27 -11.40
CA LYS A 316 2.05 15.71 -10.94
C LYS A 316 1.93 16.72 -9.79
N LYS A 317 1.04 17.69 -9.86
CA LYS A 317 0.82 18.64 -8.75
C LYS A 317 0.36 17.93 -7.48
N ILE A 318 -0.54 16.95 -7.60
CA ILE A 318 -1.01 16.13 -6.48
C ILE A 318 0.15 15.33 -5.90
N TYR A 319 0.95 14.69 -6.75
CA TYR A 319 2.13 13.91 -6.37
C TYR A 319 3.16 14.76 -5.62
N ASP A 320 3.53 15.92 -6.18
CA ASP A 320 4.53 16.82 -5.60
C ASP A 320 4.05 17.36 -4.23
N THR A 321 2.77 17.71 -4.12
CA THR A 321 2.19 18.19 -2.86
C THR A 321 2.17 17.10 -1.80
N LEU A 322 1.68 15.90 -2.13
CA LEU A 322 1.61 14.80 -1.16
C LEU A 322 3.00 14.33 -0.72
N THR A 323 3.95 14.19 -1.64
CA THR A 323 5.34 13.83 -1.31
C THR A 323 6.04 14.92 -0.51
N GLY A 324 5.75 16.20 -0.80
CA GLY A 324 6.20 17.33 -0.01
C GLY A 324 5.72 17.28 1.45
N ILE A 325 4.45 16.91 1.67
CA ILE A 325 3.89 16.68 3.01
C ILE A 325 4.58 15.51 3.71
N GLN A 326 4.74 14.37 3.01
CA GLN A 326 5.38 13.17 3.57
C GLN A 326 6.83 13.39 4.00
N GLN A 327 7.54 14.29 3.33
CA GLN A 327 8.94 14.62 3.59
C GLN A 327 9.13 15.86 4.49
N GLY A 328 8.03 16.45 4.97
CA GLY A 328 8.07 17.63 5.82
C GLY A 328 8.42 18.94 5.12
N LYS A 329 8.37 18.99 3.77
CA LYS A 329 8.60 20.20 2.96
C LYS A 329 7.36 21.10 2.87
N ILE A 330 6.19 20.51 2.99
CA ILE A 330 4.90 21.18 2.99
C ILE A 330 4.25 20.88 4.33
N GLU A 331 3.64 21.89 4.94
CA GLU A 331 2.92 21.72 6.19
C GLU A 331 1.84 20.66 6.07
N ALA A 332 1.85 19.70 7.00
CA ALA A 332 0.91 18.61 7.03
C ALA A 332 -0.34 18.99 7.85
N PRO A 333 -1.51 18.43 7.52
CA PRO A 333 -2.65 18.46 8.43
C PRO A 333 -2.29 17.82 9.77
N GLU A 334 -2.95 18.27 10.83
CA GLU A 334 -2.75 17.72 12.18
C GLU A 334 -2.92 16.19 12.20
N GLY A 335 -2.02 15.49 12.87
CA GLY A 335 -2.02 14.04 13.03
C GLY A 335 -1.55 13.23 11.82
N TRP A 336 -1.17 13.88 10.70
CA TRP A 336 -0.70 13.13 9.52
C TRP A 336 0.76 12.66 9.64
N ILE A 337 1.56 13.41 10.35
CA ILE A 337 3.00 13.12 10.52
C ILE A 337 3.24 12.66 11.97
N TYR A 338 3.78 11.48 12.12
CA TYR A 338 4.22 10.92 13.39
C TYR A 338 5.75 10.97 13.45
N GLU A 339 6.31 11.71 14.41
CA GLU A 339 7.74 11.78 14.65
C GLU A 339 8.19 10.59 15.51
N VAL A 340 9.18 9.84 15.05
CA VAL A 340 9.79 8.71 15.76
C VAL A 340 10.66 9.25 16.90
N LYS A 341 10.43 8.75 18.12
CA LYS A 341 11.09 9.25 19.34
C LYS A 341 11.94 8.18 20.00
#